data_92019f56c3c4774f18b1fbe3bf6b1563
#
_entry.id   92019f56c3c4774f18b1fbe3bf6b1563
#
_cell.length_a   1.000
_cell.length_b   1.000
_cell.length_c   1.000
_cell.angle_alpha   90.00
_cell.angle_beta   90.00
_cell.angle_gamma   90.00
#
_symmetry.space_group_name_H-M   'P 1'
#
loop_
_entity.id
_entity.type
_entity.pdbx_description
1 polymer ?
#
loop_
_entity_poly.entity_id
_entity_poly.type
_entity_poly.pdbx_seq_one_letter_code
_entity_poly.pdbx_strand_id
1 'polypeptide(L)'
;SKQVEQFVASCWDTGLEIGSSVRTVAECISEADQDITVKTSLLESRLICGKKPLFKEFAKAFEASLDPKTFFQAKQAEQIQRHYKYQDTPYSLEPNCKESPGGLRDLQVISWVSKAALLGNTFKDLNEAGLVTQRELTELNRNQRFLETLRANLHLLAKRRQDVLAFDLQAPLAAAMGIQEESSRLASEAIMRRYYWAAKAVNQLNDVLLQN
;
A
#
# COMPACT_ATOMS: atom_id res chain seq x y z
N SER A 1 7.20 -24.78 16.67
CA SER A 1 7.53 -24.94 18.11
C SER A 1 6.34 -24.46 18.93
N LYS A 2 6.07 -25.11 20.08
CA LYS A 2 4.93 -24.74 20.95
C LYS A 2 4.87 -23.25 21.29
N GLN A 3 6.01 -22.58 21.46
CA GLN A 3 6.06 -21.13 21.72
C GLN A 3 5.56 -20.28 20.56
N VAL A 4 5.88 -20.66 19.31
CA VAL A 4 5.38 -19.96 18.10
C VAL A 4 3.88 -20.18 17.95
N GLU A 5 3.41 -21.40 18.17
CA GLU A 5 1.98 -21.74 18.13
C GLU A 5 1.19 -20.95 19.19
N GLN A 6 1.70 -20.88 20.42
CA GLN A 6 1.10 -20.07 21.50
C GLN A 6 1.08 -18.58 21.15
N PHE A 7 2.15 -18.04 20.56
CA PHE A 7 2.21 -16.64 20.12
C PHE A 7 1.17 -16.36 19.03
N VAL A 8 1.08 -17.22 18.01
CA VAL A 8 0.09 -17.08 16.92
C VAL A 8 -1.34 -17.16 17.48
N ALA A 9 -1.61 -18.13 18.36
CA ALA A 9 -2.91 -18.26 19.01
C ALA A 9 -3.27 -16.99 19.82
N SER A 10 -2.33 -16.45 20.61
CA SER A 10 -2.54 -15.21 21.37
C SER A 10 -2.84 -14.01 20.45
N CYS A 11 -2.23 -13.94 19.27
CA CYS A 11 -2.55 -12.89 18.29
C CYS A 11 -3.99 -13.03 17.78
N TRP A 12 -4.43 -14.24 17.45
CA TRP A 12 -5.80 -14.50 16.99
C TRP A 12 -6.83 -14.23 18.10
N ASP A 13 -6.54 -14.62 19.34
CA ASP A 13 -7.40 -14.36 20.51
C ASP A 13 -7.60 -12.86 20.75
N THR A 14 -6.64 -12.03 20.36
CA THR A 14 -6.75 -10.56 20.42
C THR A 14 -7.38 -9.94 19.17
N GLY A 15 -7.86 -10.76 18.22
CA GLY A 15 -8.51 -10.29 16.98
C GLY A 15 -7.53 -9.86 15.87
N LEU A 16 -6.24 -10.19 16.00
CA LEU A 16 -5.25 -9.94 14.97
C LEU A 16 -5.23 -11.09 13.94
N GLU A 17 -5.68 -10.82 12.74
CA GLU A 17 -5.57 -11.75 11.60
C GLU A 17 -4.12 -11.75 11.08
N ILE A 18 -3.25 -12.57 11.65
CA ILE A 18 -1.87 -12.70 11.21
C ILE A 18 -1.68 -13.93 10.33
N GLY A 19 -0.97 -13.77 9.21
CA GLY A 19 -0.32 -14.86 8.50
C GLY A 19 1.01 -15.18 9.16
N SER A 20 1.29 -16.46 9.41
CA SER A 20 2.55 -16.88 10.02
C SER A 20 3.22 -18.00 9.22
N SER A 21 4.53 -17.94 9.12
CA SER A 21 5.34 -19.02 8.55
C SER A 21 6.67 -19.09 9.28
N VAL A 22 7.23 -20.30 9.36
CA VAL A 22 8.57 -20.54 9.88
C VAL A 22 9.39 -21.11 8.73
N ARG A 23 10.43 -20.39 8.33
CA ARG A 23 11.25 -20.71 7.17
C ARG A 23 12.73 -20.54 7.49
N THR A 24 13.56 -21.34 6.88
CA THR A 24 15.00 -21.08 6.77
C THR A 24 15.26 -19.95 5.77
N VAL A 25 16.48 -19.39 5.75
CA VAL A 25 16.86 -18.37 4.76
C VAL A 25 16.69 -18.89 3.33
N ALA A 26 17.12 -20.14 3.06
CA ALA A 26 16.98 -20.75 1.74
C ALA A 26 15.52 -20.92 1.30
N GLU A 27 14.64 -21.35 2.20
CA GLU A 27 13.20 -21.47 1.93
C GLU A 27 12.56 -20.08 1.68
N CYS A 28 12.98 -19.03 2.39
CA CYS A 28 12.51 -17.67 2.13
C CYS A 28 12.80 -17.26 0.67
N ILE A 29 14.00 -17.53 0.18
CA ILE A 29 14.39 -17.18 -1.20
C ILE A 29 13.60 -18.03 -2.21
N SER A 30 13.54 -19.33 -2.00
CA SER A 30 12.80 -20.26 -2.90
C SER A 30 11.31 -19.89 -3.02
N GLU A 31 10.65 -19.56 -1.92
CA GLU A 31 9.24 -19.14 -1.90
C GLU A 31 9.04 -17.77 -2.56
N ALA A 32 9.98 -16.85 -2.32
CA ALA A 32 9.95 -15.53 -2.95
C ALA A 32 10.07 -15.61 -4.49
N ASP A 33 10.80 -16.58 -5.00
CA ASP A 33 10.96 -16.77 -6.45
C ASP A 33 9.70 -17.35 -7.12
N GLN A 34 8.85 -18.00 -6.35
CA GLN A 34 7.61 -18.59 -6.85
C GLN A 34 6.39 -17.67 -6.72
N ASP A 35 6.40 -16.75 -5.74
CA ASP A 35 5.25 -15.89 -5.42
C ASP A 35 5.69 -14.44 -5.19
N ILE A 36 5.23 -13.55 -6.08
CA ILE A 36 5.50 -12.11 -5.98
C ILE A 36 4.93 -11.48 -4.70
N THR A 37 3.85 -12.05 -4.13
CA THR A 37 3.28 -11.56 -2.86
C THR A 37 4.21 -11.88 -1.70
N VAL A 38 4.77 -13.10 -1.68
CA VAL A 38 5.81 -13.49 -0.71
C VAL A 38 7.05 -12.61 -0.89
N LYS A 39 7.53 -12.45 -2.13
CA LYS A 39 8.67 -11.58 -2.44
C LYS A 39 8.46 -10.15 -1.93
N THR A 40 7.28 -9.57 -2.16
CA THR A 40 6.92 -8.23 -1.67
C THR A 40 6.89 -8.17 -0.13
N SER A 41 6.35 -9.20 0.52
CA SER A 41 6.31 -9.26 1.99
C SER A 41 7.72 -9.34 2.60
N LEU A 42 8.62 -10.10 1.96
CA LEU A 42 10.01 -10.20 2.39
C LEU A 42 10.79 -8.91 2.13
N LEU A 43 10.49 -8.20 1.04
CA LEU A 43 11.05 -6.88 0.74
C LEU A 43 10.73 -5.84 1.84
N GLU A 44 9.57 -5.96 2.49
CA GLU A 44 9.15 -5.10 3.60
C GLU A 44 9.46 -5.66 4.99
N SER A 45 10.23 -6.75 5.05
CA SER A 45 10.56 -7.40 6.31
C SER A 45 11.38 -6.49 7.24
N ARG A 46 11.13 -6.62 8.54
CA ARG A 46 11.89 -5.93 9.59
C ARG A 46 12.14 -6.85 10.78
N LEU A 47 13.28 -6.72 11.41
CA LEU A 47 13.57 -7.43 12.65
C LEU A 47 12.79 -6.81 13.82
N ILE A 48 11.85 -7.55 14.39
CA ILE A 48 11.15 -7.17 15.61
C ILE A 48 11.91 -7.66 16.83
N CYS A 49 12.30 -8.95 16.83
CA CYS A 49 13.10 -9.58 17.88
C CYS A 49 13.90 -10.74 17.32
N GLY A 50 14.89 -11.21 18.05
CA GLY A 50 15.72 -12.36 17.67
C GLY A 50 17.18 -12.01 17.36
N LYS A 51 17.87 -12.94 16.70
CA LYS A 51 19.31 -12.84 16.41
C LYS A 51 19.57 -11.91 15.22
N LYS A 52 20.16 -10.73 15.47
CA LYS A 52 20.56 -9.79 14.41
C LYS A 52 21.42 -10.41 13.29
N PRO A 53 22.41 -11.29 13.58
CA PRO A 53 23.19 -11.92 12.51
C PRO A 53 22.36 -12.74 11.53
N LEU A 54 21.37 -13.50 12.01
CA LEU A 54 20.48 -14.29 11.16
C LEU A 54 19.63 -13.39 10.24
N PHE A 55 19.11 -12.28 10.76
CA PHE A 55 18.36 -11.32 9.96
C PHE A 55 19.26 -10.64 8.90
N LYS A 56 20.51 -10.34 9.25
CA LYS A 56 21.48 -9.79 8.27
C LYS A 56 21.84 -10.79 7.18
N GLU A 57 21.99 -12.08 7.52
CA GLU A 57 22.19 -13.16 6.56
C GLU A 57 21.03 -13.25 5.60
N PHE A 58 19.79 -13.27 6.13
CA PHE A 58 18.57 -13.26 5.32
C PHE A 58 18.50 -12.01 4.40
N ALA A 59 18.72 -10.81 4.93
CA ALA A 59 18.63 -9.58 4.16
C ALA A 59 19.64 -9.57 2.99
N LYS A 60 20.87 -10.00 3.24
CA LYS A 60 21.91 -10.11 2.21
C LYS A 60 21.55 -11.14 1.14
N ALA A 61 21.06 -12.33 1.54
CA ALA A 61 20.67 -13.37 0.61
C ALA A 61 19.46 -12.93 -0.23
N PHE A 62 18.48 -12.27 0.38
CA PHE A 62 17.31 -11.75 -0.32
C PHE A 62 17.68 -10.66 -1.32
N GLU A 63 18.50 -9.69 -0.92
CA GLU A 63 18.99 -8.62 -1.81
C GLU A 63 19.73 -9.21 -3.02
N ALA A 64 20.58 -10.22 -2.81
CA ALA A 64 21.30 -10.90 -3.88
C ALA A 64 20.40 -11.69 -4.84
N SER A 65 19.23 -12.15 -4.39
CA SER A 65 18.24 -12.86 -5.20
C SER A 65 17.26 -11.94 -5.94
N LEU A 66 17.24 -10.65 -5.60
CA LEU A 66 16.27 -9.69 -6.13
C LEU A 66 16.72 -9.17 -7.49
N ASP A 67 16.00 -9.53 -8.56
CA ASP A 67 16.13 -8.88 -9.86
C ASP A 67 15.09 -7.76 -10.00
N PRO A 68 15.52 -6.48 -10.03
CA PRO A 68 14.61 -5.34 -10.09
C PRO A 68 13.68 -5.36 -11.30
N LYS A 69 14.18 -5.80 -12.45
CA LYS A 69 13.41 -5.84 -13.70
C LYS A 69 12.28 -6.86 -13.63
N THR A 70 12.58 -8.07 -13.22
CA THR A 70 11.58 -9.13 -13.05
C THR A 70 10.56 -8.76 -11.98
N PHE A 71 11.01 -8.18 -10.87
CA PHE A 71 10.12 -7.68 -9.82
C PHE A 71 9.16 -6.59 -10.35
N PHE A 72 9.69 -5.62 -11.07
CA PHE A 72 8.89 -4.56 -11.70
C PHE A 72 7.83 -5.12 -12.63
N GLN A 73 8.20 -6.02 -13.56
CA GLN A 73 7.27 -6.63 -14.50
C GLN A 73 6.15 -7.41 -13.81
N ALA A 74 6.49 -8.17 -12.76
CA ALA A 74 5.51 -8.91 -11.97
C ALA A 74 4.54 -7.97 -11.23
N LYS A 75 5.05 -6.87 -10.63
CA LYS A 75 4.22 -5.86 -9.96
C LYS A 75 3.34 -5.09 -10.92
N GLN A 76 3.83 -4.79 -12.10
CA GLN A 76 3.04 -4.14 -13.16
C GLN A 76 1.89 -5.06 -13.64
N ALA A 77 2.16 -6.35 -13.86
CA ALA A 77 1.13 -7.32 -14.23
C ALA A 77 0.06 -7.46 -13.14
N GLU A 78 0.47 -7.54 -11.85
CA GLU A 78 -0.44 -7.56 -10.71
C GLU A 78 -1.30 -6.27 -10.65
N GLN A 79 -0.69 -5.11 -10.91
CA GLN A 79 -1.40 -3.83 -10.93
C GLN A 79 -2.44 -3.76 -12.05
N ILE A 80 -2.09 -4.18 -13.26
CA ILE A 80 -3.03 -4.22 -14.40
C ILE A 80 -4.24 -5.11 -14.08
N GLN A 81 -4.00 -6.32 -13.54
CA GLN A 81 -5.09 -7.22 -13.15
C GLN A 81 -5.98 -6.60 -12.06
N ARG A 82 -5.37 -5.93 -11.09
CA ARG A 82 -6.09 -5.23 -10.03
C ARG A 82 -6.91 -4.07 -10.57
N HIS A 83 -6.35 -3.21 -11.42
CA HIS A 83 -7.07 -2.09 -12.04
C HIS A 83 -8.25 -2.58 -12.86
N TYR A 84 -8.07 -3.63 -13.67
CA TYR A 84 -9.16 -4.25 -14.44
C TYR A 84 -10.33 -4.69 -13.54
N LYS A 85 -10.04 -5.30 -12.39
CA LYS A 85 -11.07 -5.68 -11.40
C LYS A 85 -11.89 -4.48 -10.90
N TYR A 86 -11.33 -3.29 -10.90
CA TYR A 86 -11.95 -2.03 -10.47
C TYR A 86 -12.31 -1.13 -11.67
N GLN A 87 -12.59 -1.74 -12.83
CA GLN A 87 -13.08 -1.06 -14.04
C GLN A 87 -12.12 -0.03 -14.64
N ASP A 88 -10.83 -0.14 -14.36
CA ASP A 88 -9.77 0.76 -14.85
C ASP A 88 -10.06 2.25 -14.62
N THR A 89 -10.85 2.58 -13.59
CA THR A 89 -11.23 3.96 -13.30
C THR A 89 -11.11 4.32 -11.83
N PRO A 90 -10.56 5.51 -11.52
CA PRO A 90 -10.61 6.07 -10.17
C PRO A 90 -11.98 6.68 -9.83
N TYR A 91 -12.91 6.78 -10.78
CA TYR A 91 -14.17 7.53 -10.67
C TYR A 91 -15.41 6.66 -10.40
N SER A 92 -15.22 5.46 -9.87
CA SER A 92 -16.35 4.66 -9.39
C SER A 92 -17.13 5.41 -8.31
N LEU A 93 -18.47 5.23 -8.26
CA LEU A 93 -19.32 5.88 -7.26
C LEU A 93 -19.04 5.41 -5.83
N GLU A 94 -18.64 4.15 -5.67
CA GLU A 94 -18.21 3.53 -4.43
C GLU A 94 -16.79 2.95 -4.59
N PRO A 95 -15.76 3.80 -4.70
CA PRO A 95 -14.41 3.32 -4.99
C PRO A 95 -13.79 2.65 -3.76
N ASN A 96 -12.88 1.72 -4.01
CA ASN A 96 -12.02 1.15 -2.98
C ASN A 96 -10.78 2.02 -2.80
N CYS A 97 -10.66 2.75 -1.69
CA CYS A 97 -9.59 3.71 -1.44
C CYS A 97 -8.19 3.08 -1.36
N LYS A 98 -8.11 1.76 -1.26
CA LYS A 98 -6.86 1.00 -1.23
C LYS A 98 -6.52 0.41 -2.59
N GLU A 99 -7.48 -0.29 -3.22
CA GLU A 99 -7.21 -1.17 -4.36
C GLU A 99 -7.63 -0.58 -5.72
N SER A 100 -8.57 0.40 -5.78
CA SER A 100 -8.95 1.06 -7.05
C SER A 100 -7.79 1.86 -7.63
N PRO A 101 -7.77 2.13 -8.95
CA PRO A 101 -6.78 2.99 -9.58
C PRO A 101 -6.60 4.33 -8.83
N GLY A 102 -5.37 4.69 -8.54
CA GLY A 102 -5.03 5.86 -7.73
C GLY A 102 -5.22 5.68 -6.21
N GLY A 103 -5.52 4.48 -5.75
CA GLY A 103 -5.62 4.15 -4.33
C GLY A 103 -4.25 3.95 -3.65
N LEU A 104 -4.30 3.63 -2.36
CA LEU A 104 -3.08 3.42 -1.55
C LEU A 104 -2.16 2.31 -2.09
N ARG A 105 -2.72 1.33 -2.79
CA ARG A 105 -1.92 0.24 -3.37
C ARG A 105 -1.00 0.74 -4.48
N ASP A 106 -1.39 1.73 -5.26
CA ASP A 106 -0.54 2.31 -6.31
C ASP A 106 0.66 3.04 -5.70
N LEU A 107 0.46 3.77 -4.61
CA LEU A 107 1.56 4.37 -3.84
C LEU A 107 2.51 3.32 -3.27
N GLN A 108 1.97 2.19 -2.78
CA GLN A 108 2.78 1.07 -2.31
C GLN A 108 3.58 0.42 -3.45
N VAL A 109 2.99 0.26 -4.64
CA VAL A 109 3.71 -0.28 -5.81
C VAL A 109 4.90 0.58 -6.17
N ILE A 110 4.75 1.92 -6.22
CA ILE A 110 5.87 2.84 -6.43
C ILE A 110 6.96 2.59 -5.37
N SER A 111 6.60 2.53 -4.10
CA SER A 111 7.55 2.31 -3.01
C SER A 111 8.27 0.97 -3.12
N TRP A 112 7.55 -0.11 -3.44
CA TRP A 112 8.14 -1.45 -3.59
C TRP A 112 9.09 -1.55 -4.79
N VAL A 113 8.69 -1.00 -5.92
CA VAL A 113 9.54 -0.98 -7.13
C VAL A 113 10.81 -0.16 -6.87
N SER A 114 10.68 1.01 -6.25
CA SER A 114 11.82 1.86 -5.89
C SER A 114 12.79 1.14 -4.95
N LYS A 115 12.26 0.45 -3.94
CA LYS A 115 13.06 -0.32 -3.00
C LYS A 115 13.76 -1.51 -3.67
N ALA A 116 13.06 -2.23 -4.55
CA ALA A 116 13.64 -3.34 -5.31
C ALA A 116 14.74 -2.87 -6.27
N ALA A 117 14.61 -1.67 -6.83
CA ALA A 117 15.61 -1.05 -7.69
C ALA A 117 16.75 -0.35 -6.93
N LEU A 118 16.77 -0.44 -5.59
CA LEU A 118 17.75 0.24 -4.72
C LEU A 118 17.76 1.77 -4.87
N LEU A 119 16.65 2.35 -5.31
CA LEU A 119 16.46 3.80 -5.48
C LEU A 119 16.06 4.50 -4.18
N GLY A 120 15.80 3.74 -3.12
CA GLY A 120 15.44 4.23 -1.79
C GLY A 120 14.19 3.57 -1.21
N ASN A 121 13.83 3.99 0.00
CA ASN A 121 12.72 3.43 0.77
C ASN A 121 11.55 4.42 0.94
N THR A 122 11.76 5.67 0.53
CA THR A 122 10.80 6.77 0.72
C THR A 122 10.65 7.57 -0.57
N PHE A 123 9.56 8.31 -0.70
CA PHE A 123 9.39 9.25 -1.84
C PHE A 123 10.42 10.39 -1.82
N LYS A 124 11.01 10.69 -0.65
CA LYS A 124 12.10 11.64 -0.55
C LYS A 124 13.35 11.13 -1.28
N ASP A 125 13.67 9.86 -1.15
CA ASP A 125 14.81 9.26 -1.84
C ASP A 125 14.64 9.34 -3.36
N LEU A 126 13.40 9.17 -3.88
CA LEU A 126 13.09 9.36 -5.30
C LEU A 126 13.29 10.81 -5.75
N ASN A 127 12.99 11.78 -4.90
CA ASN A 127 13.28 13.18 -5.18
C ASN A 127 14.78 13.47 -5.19
N GLU A 128 15.53 12.92 -4.24
CA GLU A 128 16.99 13.02 -4.19
C GLU A 128 17.67 12.35 -5.40
N ALA A 129 17.06 11.28 -5.92
CA ALA A 129 17.47 10.62 -7.16
C ALA A 129 17.03 11.37 -8.45
N GLY A 130 16.26 12.45 -8.32
CA GLY A 130 15.78 13.25 -9.46
C GLY A 130 14.63 12.62 -10.25
N LEU A 131 14.02 11.54 -9.74
CA LEU A 131 12.89 10.84 -10.39
C LEU A 131 11.55 11.52 -10.16
N VAL A 132 11.43 12.28 -9.09
CA VAL A 132 10.26 13.14 -8.80
C VAL A 132 10.73 14.55 -8.42
N THR A 133 10.00 15.54 -8.85
CA THR A 133 10.24 16.94 -8.49
C THR A 133 9.81 17.20 -7.04
N GLN A 134 10.28 18.29 -6.44
CA GLN A 134 9.85 18.72 -5.10
C GLN A 134 8.33 18.96 -5.00
N ARG A 135 7.72 19.41 -6.09
CA ARG A 135 6.26 19.59 -6.16
C ARG A 135 5.54 18.24 -6.11
N GLU A 136 5.97 17.28 -6.91
CA GLU A 136 5.40 15.92 -6.94
C GLU A 136 5.60 15.21 -5.60
N LEU A 137 6.76 15.33 -4.97
CA LEU A 137 7.00 14.81 -3.61
C LEU A 137 6.00 15.36 -2.60
N THR A 138 5.75 16.68 -2.65
CA THR A 138 4.78 17.35 -1.76
C THR A 138 3.38 16.83 -2.01
N GLU A 139 3.02 16.64 -3.27
CA GLU A 139 1.73 16.11 -3.71
C GLU A 139 1.52 14.65 -3.32
N LEU A 140 2.53 13.79 -3.53
CA LEU A 140 2.53 12.40 -3.08
C LEU A 140 2.27 12.28 -1.58
N ASN A 141 3.07 12.98 -0.78
CA ASN A 141 2.95 12.94 0.68
C ASN A 141 1.57 13.44 1.16
N ARG A 142 1.03 14.49 0.53
CA ARG A 142 -0.30 15.01 0.85
C ARG A 142 -1.40 14.01 0.52
N ASN A 143 -1.35 13.41 -0.66
CA ASN A 143 -2.36 12.47 -1.12
C ASN A 143 -2.29 11.15 -0.33
N GLN A 144 -1.08 10.66 -0.02
CA GLN A 144 -0.90 9.51 0.85
C GLN A 144 -1.55 9.73 2.22
N ARG A 145 -1.21 10.82 2.90
CA ARG A 145 -1.80 11.15 4.22
C ARG A 145 -3.32 11.28 4.16
N PHE A 146 -3.83 11.89 3.10
CA PHE A 146 -5.27 12.01 2.92
C PHE A 146 -5.93 10.64 2.78
N LEU A 147 -5.43 9.76 1.90
CA LEU A 147 -5.97 8.42 1.68
C LEU A 147 -5.84 7.53 2.92
N GLU A 148 -4.72 7.62 3.66
CA GLU A 148 -4.52 6.90 4.93
C GLU A 148 -5.52 7.37 5.99
N THR A 149 -5.69 8.68 6.15
CA THR A 149 -6.65 9.26 7.10
C THR A 149 -8.09 8.88 6.74
N LEU A 150 -8.43 8.95 5.46
CA LEU A 150 -9.75 8.56 4.94
C LEU A 150 -10.03 7.10 5.24
N ARG A 151 -9.08 6.20 4.95
CA ARG A 151 -9.19 4.78 5.22
C ARG A 151 -9.32 4.47 6.71
N ALA A 152 -8.53 5.13 7.55
CA ALA A 152 -8.61 4.95 9.01
C ALA A 152 -10.00 5.34 9.54
N ASN A 153 -10.55 6.47 9.11
CA ASN A 153 -11.90 6.89 9.49
C ASN A 153 -12.99 5.93 8.98
N LEU A 154 -12.84 5.37 7.76
CA LEU A 154 -13.75 4.32 7.27
C LEU A 154 -13.77 3.09 8.18
N HIS A 155 -12.60 2.61 8.62
CA HIS A 155 -12.49 1.48 9.54
C HIS A 155 -13.15 1.78 10.88
N LEU A 156 -12.96 2.98 11.43
CA LEU A 156 -13.58 3.41 12.69
C LEU A 156 -15.10 3.51 12.58
N LEU A 157 -15.62 4.09 11.51
CA LEU A 157 -17.06 4.21 11.27
C LEU A 157 -17.73 2.86 11.06
N ALA A 158 -17.10 2.00 10.24
CA ALA A 158 -17.62 0.66 9.97
C ALA A 158 -17.41 -0.33 11.12
N LYS A 159 -16.59 0.01 12.12
CA LYS A 159 -16.14 -0.87 13.21
C LYS A 159 -15.57 -2.21 12.73
N ARG A 160 -15.04 -2.22 11.52
CA ARG A 160 -14.42 -3.35 10.85
C ARG A 160 -13.51 -2.85 9.74
N ARG A 161 -12.73 -3.75 9.17
CA ARG A 161 -11.99 -3.46 7.95
C ARG A 161 -12.96 -3.10 6.81
N GLN A 162 -12.85 -1.87 6.29
CA GLN A 162 -13.68 -1.34 5.21
C GLN A 162 -12.84 -0.41 4.33
N ASP A 163 -12.64 -0.80 3.09
CA ASP A 163 -11.82 -0.05 2.14
C ASP A 163 -12.67 0.59 1.01
N VAL A 164 -13.97 0.25 0.92
CA VAL A 164 -14.91 0.81 -0.06
C VAL A 164 -15.63 2.01 0.54
N LEU A 165 -15.65 3.12 -0.20
CA LEU A 165 -16.41 4.33 0.13
C LEU A 165 -17.89 4.14 -0.21
N ALA A 166 -18.58 3.24 0.50
CA ALA A 166 -19.99 2.96 0.29
C ALA A 166 -20.86 4.21 0.52
N PHE A 167 -21.96 4.35 -0.19
CA PHE A 167 -22.79 5.56 -0.16
C PHE A 167 -23.24 5.95 1.25
N ASP A 168 -23.64 4.97 2.06
CA ASP A 168 -24.06 5.16 3.45
C ASP A 168 -22.94 5.67 4.37
N LEU A 169 -21.68 5.45 4.00
CA LEU A 169 -20.50 5.91 4.76
C LEU A 169 -19.96 7.26 4.30
N GLN A 170 -20.30 7.76 3.11
CA GLN A 170 -19.70 8.98 2.56
C GLN A 170 -20.02 10.23 3.40
N ALA A 171 -21.28 10.43 3.80
CA ALA A 171 -21.66 11.57 4.63
C ALA A 171 -21.10 11.48 6.07
N PRO A 172 -21.20 10.34 6.79
CA PRO A 172 -20.53 10.16 8.07
C PRO A 172 -19.01 10.36 8.00
N LEU A 173 -18.37 9.89 6.91
CA LEU A 173 -16.94 10.03 6.68
C LEU A 173 -16.55 11.51 6.51
N ALA A 174 -17.33 12.28 5.74
CA ALA A 174 -17.10 13.70 5.57
C ALA A 174 -17.15 14.43 6.93
N ALA A 175 -18.15 14.13 7.75
CA ALA A 175 -18.29 14.68 9.10
C ALA A 175 -17.10 14.31 10.00
N ALA A 176 -16.69 13.04 10.00
CA ALA A 176 -15.53 12.56 10.78
C ALA A 176 -14.21 13.23 10.36
N MET A 177 -14.09 13.63 9.09
CA MET A 177 -12.94 14.35 8.55
C MET A 177 -13.06 15.88 8.63
N GLY A 178 -14.09 16.41 9.33
CA GLY A 178 -14.29 17.86 9.55
C GLY A 178 -14.74 18.60 8.29
N ILE A 179 -15.28 17.89 7.29
CA ILE A 179 -15.83 18.50 6.07
C ILE A 179 -17.29 18.85 6.35
N GLN A 180 -17.59 20.14 6.31
CA GLN A 180 -18.92 20.65 6.54
C GLN A 180 -19.71 20.80 5.23
N GLU A 181 -21.03 20.75 5.35
CA GLU A 181 -21.95 21.05 4.27
C GLU A 181 -21.88 22.55 3.96
N GLU A 182 -21.79 22.89 2.69
CA GLU A 182 -21.87 24.26 2.18
C GLU A 182 -23.23 24.48 1.52
N SER A 183 -23.68 25.75 1.43
CA SER A 183 -24.99 26.10 0.87
C SER A 183 -25.26 25.57 -0.55
N SER A 184 -24.22 25.21 -1.28
CA SER A 184 -24.28 24.71 -2.67
C SER A 184 -23.78 23.29 -2.86
N ARG A 185 -23.36 22.60 -1.77
CA ARG A 185 -22.73 21.27 -1.91
C ARG A 185 -22.88 20.43 -0.65
N LEU A 186 -23.30 19.17 -0.85
CA LEU A 186 -23.35 18.18 0.22
C LEU A 186 -21.93 17.80 0.70
N ALA A 187 -21.80 17.52 1.99
CA ALA A 187 -20.54 17.09 2.58
C ALA A 187 -19.99 15.80 1.93
N SER A 188 -20.88 14.87 1.54
CA SER A 188 -20.53 13.67 0.79
C SER A 188 -19.92 13.98 -0.58
N GLU A 189 -20.47 14.96 -1.32
CA GLU A 189 -19.90 15.36 -2.60
C GLU A 189 -18.52 16.03 -2.44
N ALA A 190 -18.35 16.82 -1.37
CA ALA A 190 -17.08 17.47 -1.09
C ALA A 190 -15.96 16.48 -0.78
N ILE A 191 -16.23 15.43 0.04
CA ILE A 191 -15.24 14.37 0.33
C ILE A 191 -14.95 13.54 -0.91
N MET A 192 -15.97 13.17 -1.69
CA MET A 192 -15.79 12.37 -2.91
C MET A 192 -15.00 13.12 -3.96
N ARG A 193 -15.25 14.42 -4.16
CA ARG A 193 -14.44 15.27 -5.04
C ARG A 193 -12.97 15.31 -4.62
N ARG A 194 -12.70 15.44 -3.31
CA ARG A 194 -11.34 15.44 -2.77
C ARG A 194 -10.67 14.07 -2.99
N TYR A 195 -11.42 12.98 -2.81
CA TYR A 195 -10.96 11.63 -3.10
C TYR A 195 -10.57 11.48 -4.58
N TYR A 196 -11.45 11.86 -5.51
CA TYR A 196 -11.18 11.74 -6.94
C TYR A 196 -9.96 12.56 -7.39
N TRP A 197 -9.75 13.74 -6.82
CA TRP A 197 -8.55 14.51 -7.11
C TRP A 197 -7.28 13.82 -6.61
N ALA A 198 -7.31 13.27 -5.40
CA ALA A 198 -6.18 12.52 -4.86
C ALA A 198 -5.91 11.26 -5.70
N ALA A 199 -6.93 10.48 -6.01
CA ALA A 199 -6.82 9.26 -6.81
C ALA A 199 -6.31 9.55 -8.22
N LYS A 200 -6.82 10.61 -8.89
CA LYS A 200 -6.31 11.05 -10.20
C LYS A 200 -4.83 11.40 -10.14
N ALA A 201 -4.43 12.21 -9.17
CA ALA A 201 -3.04 12.63 -9.04
C ALA A 201 -2.10 11.45 -8.77
N VAL A 202 -2.51 10.52 -7.91
CA VAL A 202 -1.74 9.29 -7.62
C VAL A 202 -1.64 8.41 -8.87
N ASN A 203 -2.75 8.18 -9.58
CA ASN A 203 -2.77 7.36 -10.79
C ASN A 203 -1.84 7.94 -11.87
N GLN A 204 -1.93 9.25 -12.15
CA GLN A 204 -1.09 9.90 -13.14
C GLN A 204 0.40 9.79 -12.80
N LEU A 205 0.77 9.97 -11.54
CA LEU A 205 2.15 9.89 -11.13
C LEU A 205 2.66 8.43 -11.13
N ASN A 206 1.81 7.48 -10.75
CA ASN A 206 2.10 6.06 -10.86
C ASN A 206 2.40 5.68 -12.32
N ASP A 207 1.57 6.11 -13.27
CA ASP A 207 1.78 5.84 -14.69
C ASP A 207 3.11 6.42 -15.18
N VAL A 208 3.44 7.66 -14.79
CA VAL A 208 4.71 8.30 -15.18
C VAL A 208 5.93 7.56 -14.59
N LEU A 209 5.88 7.20 -13.31
CA LEU A 209 7.01 6.56 -12.63
C LEU A 209 7.21 5.09 -13.05
N LEU A 210 6.16 4.41 -13.47
CA LEU A 210 6.25 3.02 -13.93
C LEU A 210 6.48 2.90 -15.46
N GLN A 211 6.52 4.00 -16.21
CA GLN A 211 6.86 4.03 -17.64
C GLN A 211 8.33 4.37 -17.90
N ASN A 212 9.04 4.91 -16.93
CA ASN A 212 10.46 5.29 -16.99
C ASN A 212 11.34 4.23 -16.30
#